data_5a5afbc07382efc8ec07dbebaabf7f8f
#
_entry.id   5a5afbc07382efc8ec07dbebaabf7f8f
#
_cell.length_a   1.000
_cell.length_b   1.000
_cell.length_c   1.000
_cell.angle_alpha   90.00
_cell.angle_beta   90.00
_cell.angle_gamma   90.00
#
_symmetry.space_group_name_H-M   'P 1'
#
loop_
_entity.id
_entity.type
_entity.pdbx_description
1 polymer ?
#
loop_
_entity_poly.entity_id
_entity_poly.type
_entity_poly.pdbx_seq_one_letter_code
_entity_poly.pdbx_strand_id
1 'polypeptide(L)'
;MSTRDLVLDSETFLCGINPDGPTDDTVLVGRVTDAKGVIIATMVNYACHPVSLGGGNKLISPDYYGAMREVVERDTGGAPCLFLHGASGDMTPLRSYEADVAVADQNGRQLGYAALSALTGMLPPEQELAFDRIEESGARLGRWSLRPKPASTTLVATTSTTELAYVDLETEAELTERLRITNDRYMRERLERRLMVRRDVGEGKSRPVRMTLWQIGDAILIGAPAEAYCHFQKEMRRRFPGRAVMVLNIVNGNVGYLAPADTYDKPGLYQIKISLFKPGCLEQVIEDTTQALKKLESVHG
;
A
#
# COMPACT_ATOMS: atom_id res chain seq x y z
N MET A 1 4.33 -10.60 7.63
CA MET A 1 4.42 -9.21 8.09
C MET A 1 3.70 -9.02 9.42
N SER A 2 3.87 -7.87 10.04
CA SER A 2 3.18 -7.46 11.26
C SER A 2 2.87 -5.97 11.17
N THR A 3 1.94 -5.46 11.97
CA THR A 3 1.90 -4.03 12.23
C THR A 3 3.12 -3.61 13.05
N ARG A 4 3.62 -2.40 12.82
CA ARG A 4 4.83 -1.90 13.49
C ARG A 4 4.53 -0.96 14.67
N ASP A 5 3.27 -0.71 14.94
CA ASP A 5 2.79 0.16 16.01
C ASP A 5 2.78 -0.61 17.33
N LEU A 6 3.93 -0.66 18.00
CA LEU A 6 4.11 -1.37 19.27
C LEU A 6 4.00 -0.39 20.44
N VAL A 7 3.07 -0.67 21.33
CA VAL A 7 2.88 0.05 22.60
C VAL A 7 3.15 -0.93 23.72
N LEU A 8 4.18 -0.68 24.51
CA LEU A 8 4.54 -1.52 25.66
C LEU A 8 3.84 -1.03 26.93
N ASP A 9 3.75 0.28 27.09
CA ASP A 9 3.08 0.95 28.23
C ASP A 9 2.63 2.36 27.81
N SER A 10 2.11 3.14 28.75
CA SER A 10 1.61 4.51 28.49
C SER A 10 2.64 5.50 27.97
N GLU A 11 3.93 5.20 28.12
CA GLU A 11 5.03 6.09 27.74
C GLU A 11 5.95 5.52 26.66
N THR A 12 5.92 4.20 26.46
CA THR A 12 6.84 3.47 25.57
C THR A 12 6.15 3.08 24.27
N PHE A 13 6.41 3.86 23.22
CA PHE A 13 5.90 3.67 21.87
C PHE A 13 7.06 3.39 20.92
N LEU A 14 6.99 2.29 20.20
CA LEU A 14 8.08 1.81 19.35
C LEU A 14 7.61 1.54 17.91
N CYS A 15 8.48 1.79 16.95
CA CYS A 15 8.39 1.16 15.63
C CYS A 15 9.03 -0.22 15.70
N GLY A 16 8.23 -1.27 15.74
CA GLY A 16 8.74 -2.63 15.92
C GLY A 16 7.77 -3.67 15.35
N ILE A 17 7.69 -4.80 16.00
CA ILE A 17 6.74 -5.87 15.65
C ILE A 17 5.66 -5.90 16.73
N ASN A 18 4.42 -5.73 16.30
CA ASN A 18 3.26 -5.93 17.16
C ASN A 18 2.43 -7.10 16.61
N PRO A 19 2.57 -8.32 17.18
CA PRO A 19 1.90 -9.51 16.67
C PRO A 19 0.38 -9.47 16.83
N ASP A 20 -0.12 -8.66 17.77
CA ASP A 20 -1.54 -8.57 18.11
C ASP A 20 -2.25 -7.42 17.39
N GLY A 21 -1.52 -6.63 16.62
CA GLY A 21 -2.08 -5.49 15.89
C GLY A 21 -2.74 -5.88 14.56
N PRO A 22 -3.55 -4.99 13.99
CA PRO A 22 -4.20 -5.24 12.70
C PRO A 22 -3.17 -5.38 11.58
N THR A 23 -3.37 -6.35 10.70
CA THR A 23 -2.52 -6.58 9.52
C THR A 23 -3.35 -6.73 8.26
N ASP A 24 -2.69 -6.59 7.12
CA ASP A 24 -3.22 -6.97 5.80
C ASP A 24 -2.13 -7.70 5.02
N ASP A 25 -2.17 -9.01 5.04
CA ASP A 25 -1.24 -9.91 4.37
C ASP A 25 -1.67 -10.29 2.95
N THR A 26 -2.67 -9.61 2.41
CA THR A 26 -3.17 -9.84 1.06
C THR A 26 -2.11 -9.50 0.01
N VAL A 27 -1.76 -10.47 -0.82
CA VAL A 27 -0.96 -10.30 -2.04
C VAL A 27 -1.91 -10.29 -3.24
N LEU A 28 -1.95 -9.18 -3.97
CA LEU A 28 -2.67 -9.13 -5.24
C LEU A 28 -1.66 -9.23 -6.39
N VAL A 29 -1.98 -10.08 -7.36
CA VAL A 29 -1.12 -10.31 -8.53
C VAL A 29 -1.91 -10.02 -9.80
N GLY A 30 -1.31 -9.21 -10.67
CA GLY A 30 -1.81 -8.95 -12.02
C GLY A 30 -0.93 -9.64 -13.05
N ARG A 31 -1.56 -10.29 -14.05
CA ARG A 31 -0.91 -10.90 -15.19
C ARG A 31 -1.30 -10.16 -16.45
N VAL A 32 -0.31 -9.62 -17.16
CA VAL A 32 -0.48 -8.98 -18.46
C VAL A 32 0.00 -9.95 -19.54
N THR A 33 -0.85 -10.29 -20.48
CA THR A 33 -0.53 -11.20 -21.56
C THR A 33 -0.68 -10.55 -22.94
N ASP A 34 0.06 -11.03 -23.90
CA ASP A 34 -0.20 -10.74 -25.31
C ASP A 34 -1.43 -11.51 -25.83
N ALA A 35 -1.80 -11.29 -27.08
CA ALA A 35 -2.92 -11.97 -27.73
C ALA A 35 -2.75 -13.50 -27.86
N LYS A 36 -1.53 -14.04 -27.65
CA LYS A 36 -1.25 -15.45 -27.65
C LYS A 36 -1.27 -16.07 -26.24
N GLY A 37 -1.53 -15.26 -25.22
CA GLY A 37 -1.52 -15.66 -23.82
C GLY A 37 -0.12 -15.71 -23.19
N VAL A 38 0.92 -15.23 -23.88
CA VAL A 38 2.28 -15.15 -23.33
C VAL A 38 2.35 -14.01 -22.33
N ILE A 39 2.92 -14.25 -21.16
CA ILE A 39 3.10 -13.22 -20.13
C ILE A 39 4.12 -12.21 -20.63
N ILE A 40 3.73 -10.94 -20.71
CA ILE A 40 4.58 -9.80 -21.11
C ILE A 40 4.91 -8.86 -19.96
N ALA A 41 4.15 -8.92 -18.86
CA ALA A 41 4.45 -8.26 -17.60
C ALA A 41 3.65 -8.89 -16.46
N THR A 42 4.11 -8.66 -15.22
CA THR A 42 3.35 -8.98 -14.01
C THR A 42 3.29 -7.77 -13.09
N MET A 43 2.30 -7.72 -12.22
CA MET A 43 2.15 -6.72 -11.17
C MET A 43 1.97 -7.44 -9.84
N VAL A 44 2.67 -6.99 -8.80
CA VAL A 44 2.51 -7.50 -7.43
C VAL A 44 2.22 -6.34 -6.52
N ASN A 45 1.03 -6.32 -5.91
CA ASN A 45 0.65 -5.32 -4.91
C ASN A 45 0.67 -5.95 -3.51
N TYR A 46 1.41 -5.31 -2.61
CA TYR A 46 1.59 -5.78 -1.25
C TYR A 46 1.88 -4.61 -0.31
N ALA A 47 1.25 -4.60 0.87
CA ALA A 47 1.37 -3.52 1.84
C ALA A 47 2.41 -3.86 2.90
N CYS A 48 3.66 -3.49 2.66
CA CYS A 48 4.73 -3.67 3.64
C CYS A 48 5.84 -2.67 3.39
N HIS A 49 6.30 -1.96 4.41
CA HIS A 49 7.44 -1.05 4.30
C HIS A 49 8.72 -1.80 3.90
N PRO A 50 9.58 -1.22 3.03
CA PRO A 50 10.88 -1.80 2.67
C PRO A 50 11.93 -1.47 3.75
N VAL A 51 11.74 -2.06 4.91
CA VAL A 51 12.57 -1.85 6.11
C VAL A 51 13.15 -3.17 6.66
N SER A 52 13.34 -4.17 5.77
CA SER A 52 14.14 -5.34 6.12
C SER A 52 15.54 -4.92 6.54
N LEU A 53 16.08 -3.92 5.84
CA LEU A 53 17.37 -3.32 6.14
C LEU A 53 17.22 -2.10 7.04
N GLY A 54 18.08 -2.00 8.04
CA GLY A 54 18.16 -0.86 8.94
C GLY A 54 19.35 0.04 8.68
N GLY A 55 19.55 1.04 9.54
CA GLY A 55 20.65 2.01 9.44
C GLY A 55 22.06 1.42 9.52
N GLY A 56 22.20 0.16 9.91
CA GLY A 56 23.48 -0.58 9.87
C GLY A 56 23.92 -0.96 8.46
N ASN A 57 23.01 -1.12 7.52
CA ASN A 57 23.33 -1.33 6.11
C ASN A 57 23.89 -0.03 5.49
N LYS A 58 24.98 -0.17 4.71
CA LYS A 58 25.65 0.94 4.01
C LYS A 58 25.60 0.81 2.49
N LEU A 59 24.87 -0.18 1.98
CA LEU A 59 24.69 -0.42 0.54
C LEU A 59 23.40 0.22 0.05
N ILE A 60 23.38 0.63 -1.21
CA ILE A 60 22.14 0.95 -1.92
C ILE A 60 21.46 -0.38 -2.24
N SER A 61 20.21 -0.52 -1.82
CA SER A 61 19.45 -1.76 -1.98
C SER A 61 17.97 -1.44 -2.28
N PRO A 62 17.32 -2.23 -3.15
CA PRO A 62 15.87 -2.18 -3.33
C PRO A 62 15.11 -2.85 -2.17
N ASP A 63 15.81 -3.26 -1.09
CA ASP A 63 15.26 -4.08 -0.01
C ASP A 63 14.63 -5.38 -0.57
N TYR A 64 13.59 -5.91 0.04
CA TYR A 64 12.94 -7.15 -0.39
C TYR A 64 12.30 -7.08 -1.80
N TYR A 65 12.04 -5.89 -2.33
CA TYR A 65 11.48 -5.73 -3.68
C TYR A 65 12.36 -6.36 -4.77
N GLY A 66 13.70 -6.26 -4.62
CA GLY A 66 14.67 -6.80 -5.57
C GLY A 66 14.52 -8.31 -5.72
N ALA A 67 14.71 -9.04 -4.63
CA ALA A 67 14.64 -10.51 -4.64
C ALA A 67 13.22 -11.03 -5.00
N MET A 68 12.15 -10.30 -4.65
CA MET A 68 10.80 -10.63 -5.07
C MET A 68 10.67 -10.58 -6.60
N ARG A 69 11.13 -9.49 -7.22
CA ARG A 69 11.09 -9.31 -8.68
C ARG A 69 11.92 -10.38 -9.39
N GLU A 70 13.14 -10.65 -8.91
CA GLU A 70 14.02 -11.69 -9.48
C GLU A 70 13.34 -13.07 -9.52
N VAL A 71 12.62 -13.43 -8.45
CA VAL A 71 11.87 -14.70 -8.38
C VAL A 71 10.77 -14.73 -9.42
N VAL A 72 9.95 -13.67 -9.50
CA VAL A 72 8.81 -13.63 -10.41
C VAL A 72 9.27 -13.54 -11.86
N GLU A 73 10.22 -12.67 -12.18
CA GLU A 73 10.74 -12.47 -13.54
C GLU A 73 11.40 -13.73 -14.10
N ARG A 74 12.19 -14.44 -13.27
CA ARG A 74 12.80 -15.71 -13.68
C ARG A 74 11.75 -16.75 -14.12
N ASP A 75 10.68 -16.90 -13.34
CA ASP A 75 9.68 -17.96 -13.56
C ASP A 75 8.59 -17.54 -14.57
N THR A 76 8.62 -16.28 -15.04
CA THR A 76 7.74 -15.77 -16.11
C THR A 76 8.48 -15.51 -17.43
N GLY A 77 9.62 -16.17 -17.64
CA GLY A 77 10.39 -16.07 -18.89
C GLY A 77 11.10 -14.73 -19.08
N GLY A 78 11.39 -14.00 -17.99
CA GLY A 78 12.02 -12.69 -18.02
C GLY A 78 11.05 -11.53 -18.22
N ALA A 79 9.74 -11.76 -18.13
CA ALA A 79 8.75 -10.69 -18.21
C ALA A 79 8.88 -9.75 -16.98
N PRO A 80 8.94 -8.42 -17.18
CA PRO A 80 9.15 -7.48 -16.08
C PRO A 80 8.06 -7.57 -15.02
N CYS A 81 8.46 -7.51 -13.75
CA CYS A 81 7.58 -7.48 -12.60
C CYS A 81 7.52 -6.07 -11.99
N LEU A 82 6.35 -5.46 -12.00
CA LEU A 82 6.09 -4.18 -11.36
C LEU A 82 5.65 -4.43 -9.91
N PHE A 83 6.41 -3.91 -8.96
CA PHE A 83 5.97 -3.88 -7.57
C PHE A 83 5.13 -2.63 -7.32
N LEU A 84 3.90 -2.83 -6.86
CA LEU A 84 2.96 -1.78 -6.50
C LEU A 84 2.87 -1.71 -4.98
N HIS A 85 3.57 -0.76 -4.39
CA HIS A 85 3.67 -0.59 -2.95
C HIS A 85 2.31 -0.26 -2.35
N GLY A 86 1.75 -1.17 -1.55
CA GLY A 86 0.43 -1.02 -0.94
C GLY A 86 0.39 -0.02 0.22
N ALA A 87 -0.80 0.16 0.80
CA ALA A 87 -0.99 1.01 1.97
C ALA A 87 -0.31 0.38 3.19
N SER A 88 0.91 0.80 3.47
CA SER A 88 1.83 0.17 4.40
C SER A 88 2.25 1.05 5.57
N GLY A 89 1.54 2.17 5.81
CA GLY A 89 1.91 3.14 6.85
C GLY A 89 2.18 2.52 8.22
N ASP A 90 1.48 1.45 8.55
CA ASP A 90 1.58 0.67 9.79
C ASP A 90 2.24 -0.71 9.62
N MET A 91 2.71 -1.10 8.42
CA MET A 91 3.14 -2.46 8.14
C MET A 91 4.66 -2.62 8.01
N THR A 92 5.21 -3.72 8.55
CA THR A 92 6.63 -4.05 8.52
C THR A 92 6.87 -5.54 8.25
N PRO A 93 8.02 -5.95 7.66
CA PRO A 93 8.41 -7.36 7.65
C PRO A 93 8.59 -7.90 9.08
N LEU A 94 8.36 -9.20 9.30
CA LEU A 94 8.63 -9.84 10.60
C LEU A 94 10.13 -9.78 10.97
N ARG A 95 10.99 -9.86 9.97
CA ARG A 95 12.42 -9.57 10.15
C ARG A 95 12.72 -8.23 9.51
N SER A 96 12.99 -7.23 10.33
CA SER A 96 13.13 -5.83 9.94
C SER A 96 14.26 -5.15 10.71
N TYR A 97 14.77 -4.06 10.13
CA TYR A 97 15.81 -3.20 10.70
C TYR A 97 17.17 -3.91 10.90
N GLU A 98 17.42 -4.97 10.15
CA GLU A 98 18.70 -5.69 10.18
C GLU A 98 19.73 -5.07 9.20
N ALA A 99 21.02 -5.33 9.41
CA ALA A 99 22.05 -4.87 8.49
C ALA A 99 22.34 -5.86 7.36
N ASP A 100 21.91 -7.12 7.52
CA ASP A 100 22.22 -8.23 6.62
C ASP A 100 21.25 -8.23 5.41
N VAL A 101 21.82 -8.07 4.22
CA VAL A 101 21.07 -8.12 2.95
C VAL A 101 20.40 -9.46 2.71
N ALA A 102 20.91 -10.57 3.28
CA ALA A 102 20.30 -11.88 3.15
C ALA A 102 18.89 -11.93 3.77
N VAL A 103 18.60 -11.08 4.74
CA VAL A 103 17.26 -10.93 5.33
C VAL A 103 16.28 -10.29 4.35
N ALA A 104 16.70 -9.22 3.67
CA ALA A 104 15.90 -8.60 2.63
C ALA A 104 15.61 -9.58 1.48
N ASP A 105 16.63 -10.32 1.06
CA ASP A 105 16.49 -11.35 0.03
C ASP A 105 15.54 -12.48 0.45
N GLN A 106 15.61 -12.92 1.71
CA GLN A 106 14.70 -13.95 2.23
C GLN A 106 13.26 -13.46 2.24
N ASN A 107 13.01 -12.25 2.75
CA ASN A 107 11.67 -11.62 2.74
C ASN A 107 11.15 -11.48 1.30
N GLY A 108 12.02 -11.05 0.37
CA GLY A 108 11.67 -10.91 -1.04
C GLY A 108 11.34 -12.24 -1.71
N ARG A 109 12.16 -13.27 -1.52
CA ARG A 109 11.87 -14.62 -2.04
C ARG A 109 10.55 -15.16 -1.52
N GLN A 110 10.24 -14.97 -0.24
CA GLN A 110 8.95 -15.40 0.33
C GLN A 110 7.77 -14.74 -0.39
N LEU A 111 7.82 -13.42 -0.61
CA LEU A 111 6.78 -12.70 -1.34
C LEU A 111 6.73 -13.12 -2.81
N GLY A 112 7.88 -13.34 -3.46
CA GLY A 112 7.96 -13.81 -4.84
C GLY A 112 7.31 -15.17 -5.04
N TYR A 113 7.55 -16.12 -4.13
CA TYR A 113 6.89 -17.44 -4.18
C TYR A 113 5.38 -17.34 -3.90
N ALA A 114 4.93 -16.47 -3.02
CA ALA A 114 3.50 -16.22 -2.81
C ALA A 114 2.84 -15.65 -4.09
N ALA A 115 3.51 -14.72 -4.76
CA ALA A 115 3.04 -14.17 -6.03
C ALA A 115 3.00 -15.22 -7.14
N LEU A 116 4.01 -16.08 -7.26
CA LEU A 116 4.03 -17.19 -8.23
C LEU A 116 2.94 -18.22 -7.94
N SER A 117 2.69 -18.53 -6.67
CA SER A 117 1.58 -19.41 -6.29
C SER A 117 0.24 -18.86 -6.77
N ALA A 118 -0.01 -17.57 -6.53
CA ALA A 118 -1.22 -16.90 -7.02
C ALA A 118 -1.29 -16.89 -8.56
N LEU A 119 -0.17 -16.57 -9.22
CA LEU A 119 -0.09 -16.53 -10.69
C LEU A 119 -0.37 -17.88 -11.32
N THR A 120 0.18 -18.96 -10.74
CA THR A 120 -0.02 -20.34 -11.22
C THR A 120 -1.47 -20.80 -11.07
N GLY A 121 -2.18 -20.31 -10.06
CA GLY A 121 -3.60 -20.61 -9.84
C GLY A 121 -4.58 -19.84 -10.72
N MET A 122 -4.11 -18.87 -11.51
CA MET A 122 -4.98 -18.09 -12.39
C MET A 122 -5.48 -18.95 -13.58
N LEU A 123 -6.76 -18.85 -13.87
CA LEU A 123 -7.33 -19.43 -15.09
C LEU A 123 -6.68 -18.82 -16.35
N PRO A 124 -6.73 -19.51 -17.49
CA PRO A 124 -6.33 -18.91 -18.75
C PRO A 124 -7.05 -17.59 -19.01
N PRO A 125 -6.42 -16.62 -19.71
CA PRO A 125 -7.08 -15.36 -20.05
C PRO A 125 -8.42 -15.59 -20.76
N GLU A 126 -9.40 -14.72 -20.50
CA GLU A 126 -10.73 -14.74 -21.13
C GLU A 126 -11.49 -16.06 -20.95
N GLN A 127 -11.25 -16.76 -19.82
CA GLN A 127 -11.97 -17.98 -19.47
C GLN A 127 -12.47 -17.93 -18.03
N GLU A 128 -13.57 -18.63 -17.79
CA GLU A 128 -14.11 -18.90 -16.47
C GLU A 128 -14.47 -20.38 -16.31
N LEU A 129 -14.54 -20.85 -15.06
CA LEU A 129 -15.09 -22.18 -14.75
C LEU A 129 -16.61 -22.08 -14.69
N ALA A 130 -17.29 -22.92 -15.49
CA ALA A 130 -18.74 -23.05 -15.46
C ALA A 130 -19.12 -24.50 -15.18
N PHE A 131 -20.23 -24.70 -14.46
CA PHE A 131 -20.80 -26.02 -14.24
C PHE A 131 -21.20 -26.64 -15.59
N ASP A 132 -20.78 -27.87 -15.83
CA ASP A 132 -21.00 -28.57 -17.09
C ASP A 132 -22.05 -29.71 -16.94
N ARG A 133 -21.79 -30.69 -16.08
CA ARG A 133 -22.66 -31.83 -15.89
C ARG A 133 -22.45 -32.51 -14.53
N ILE A 134 -23.38 -33.40 -14.20
CA ILE A 134 -23.20 -34.38 -13.13
C ILE A 134 -22.64 -35.68 -13.72
N GLU A 135 -21.67 -36.24 -13.02
CA GLU A 135 -21.08 -37.54 -13.34
C GLU A 135 -21.22 -38.49 -12.16
N GLU A 136 -21.77 -39.67 -12.37
CA GLU A 136 -21.89 -40.69 -11.33
C GLU A 136 -20.60 -41.51 -11.24
N SER A 137 -19.93 -41.48 -10.08
CA SER A 137 -18.66 -42.16 -9.83
C SER A 137 -18.50 -42.47 -8.34
N GLY A 138 -19.30 -43.40 -7.80
CA GLY A 138 -19.34 -43.71 -6.36
C GLY A 138 -19.93 -42.57 -5.51
N ALA A 139 -19.81 -41.35 -5.97
CA ALA A 139 -20.49 -40.13 -5.50
C ALA A 139 -20.96 -39.34 -6.72
N ARG A 140 -21.96 -38.49 -6.55
CA ARG A 140 -22.40 -37.57 -7.60
C ARG A 140 -21.41 -36.42 -7.72
N LEU A 141 -20.60 -36.42 -8.77
CA LEU A 141 -19.56 -35.41 -9.02
C LEU A 141 -20.10 -34.28 -9.91
N GLY A 142 -19.96 -33.05 -9.48
CA GLY A 142 -20.16 -31.89 -10.35
C GLY A 142 -18.93 -31.66 -11.23
N ARG A 143 -19.09 -31.79 -12.54
CA ARG A 143 -18.03 -31.47 -13.51
C ARG A 143 -18.09 -30.00 -13.89
N TRP A 144 -16.94 -29.37 -13.93
CA TRP A 144 -16.76 -27.99 -14.35
C TRP A 144 -15.85 -27.94 -15.56
N SER A 145 -16.13 -27.06 -16.49
CA SER A 145 -15.33 -26.84 -17.69
C SER A 145 -14.99 -25.39 -17.88
N LEU A 146 -13.88 -25.13 -18.57
CA LEU A 146 -13.51 -23.80 -18.98
C LEU A 146 -14.44 -23.31 -20.10
N ARG A 147 -14.95 -22.11 -19.98
CA ARG A 147 -15.78 -21.44 -20.99
C ARG A 147 -15.25 -20.07 -21.30
N PRO A 148 -15.41 -19.57 -22.53
CA PRO A 148 -15.05 -18.20 -22.87
C PRO A 148 -15.79 -17.19 -22.00
N LYS A 149 -15.03 -16.23 -21.47
CA LYS A 149 -15.52 -15.06 -20.75
C LYS A 149 -14.76 -13.84 -21.26
N PRO A 150 -15.36 -13.02 -22.13
CA PRO A 150 -14.68 -11.83 -22.64
C PRO A 150 -14.17 -10.95 -21.50
N ALA A 151 -12.92 -10.49 -21.59
CA ALA A 151 -12.37 -9.54 -20.66
C ALA A 151 -13.04 -8.16 -20.82
N SER A 152 -13.22 -7.46 -19.73
CA SER A 152 -13.63 -6.05 -19.79
C SER A 152 -12.53 -5.22 -20.45
N THR A 153 -12.91 -4.38 -21.41
CA THR A 153 -12.01 -3.46 -22.13
C THR A 153 -12.01 -2.05 -21.52
N THR A 154 -12.66 -1.88 -20.38
CA THR A 154 -12.73 -0.58 -19.70
C THR A 154 -11.34 -0.09 -19.33
N LEU A 155 -10.99 1.11 -19.78
CA LEU A 155 -9.76 1.79 -19.41
C LEU A 155 -10.08 3.25 -19.11
N VAL A 156 -10.21 3.60 -17.86
CA VAL A 156 -10.61 4.94 -17.40
C VAL A 156 -9.68 5.41 -16.29
N ALA A 157 -9.33 6.69 -16.33
CA ALA A 157 -8.57 7.36 -15.29
C ALA A 157 -9.30 8.63 -14.83
N THR A 158 -9.27 8.88 -13.53
CA THR A 158 -9.81 10.10 -12.92
C THR A 158 -9.03 10.46 -11.66
N THR A 159 -9.39 11.54 -11.02
CA THR A 159 -8.84 11.94 -9.72
C THR A 159 -9.95 12.26 -8.74
N SER A 160 -9.70 11.99 -7.46
CA SER A 160 -10.49 12.50 -6.34
C SER A 160 -9.62 13.47 -5.54
N THR A 161 -10.18 14.57 -5.08
CA THR A 161 -9.44 15.53 -4.25
C THR A 161 -10.19 15.72 -2.95
N THR A 162 -9.48 15.53 -1.84
CA THR A 162 -9.98 15.71 -0.48
C THR A 162 -9.24 16.84 0.18
N GLU A 163 -9.93 17.78 0.79
CA GLU A 163 -9.32 18.86 1.58
C GLU A 163 -9.03 18.35 2.98
N LEU A 164 -7.74 18.15 3.33
CA LEU A 164 -7.32 17.59 4.61
C LEU A 164 -6.85 18.66 5.56
N ALA A 165 -7.46 18.72 6.74
CA ALA A 165 -7.13 19.68 7.79
C ALA A 165 -5.81 19.31 8.48
N TYR A 166 -4.92 20.30 8.68
CA TYR A 166 -3.71 20.14 9.46
C TYR A 166 -3.99 20.08 10.96
N VAL A 167 -3.15 19.35 11.71
CA VAL A 167 -3.00 19.55 13.15
C VAL A 167 -2.51 20.98 13.42
N ASP A 168 -2.52 21.39 14.68
CA ASP A 168 -1.94 22.70 15.04
C ASP A 168 -0.41 22.66 14.88
N LEU A 169 0.06 23.19 13.75
CA LEU A 169 1.47 23.22 13.40
C LEU A 169 2.13 24.45 14.03
N GLU A 170 3.32 24.26 14.59
CA GLU A 170 4.15 25.38 15.06
C GLU A 170 4.41 26.36 13.90
N THR A 171 4.39 27.64 14.20
CA THR A 171 4.71 28.69 13.23
C THR A 171 6.18 28.67 12.82
N GLU A 172 6.50 29.28 11.68
CA GLU A 172 7.89 29.42 11.26
C GLU A 172 8.74 30.17 12.30
N ALA A 173 8.16 31.18 12.93
CA ALA A 173 8.82 31.99 13.99
C ALA A 173 9.15 31.14 15.23
N GLU A 174 8.19 30.32 15.71
CA GLU A 174 8.39 29.43 16.86
C GLU A 174 9.46 28.38 16.57
N LEU A 175 9.41 27.74 15.38
CA LEU A 175 10.41 26.74 14.98
C LEU A 175 11.81 27.36 14.83
N THR A 176 11.90 28.57 14.28
CA THR A 176 13.16 29.30 14.12
C THR A 176 13.78 29.65 15.48
N GLU A 177 12.97 30.15 16.44
CA GLU A 177 13.44 30.47 17.78
C GLU A 177 13.88 29.19 18.52
N ARG A 178 13.11 28.12 18.44
CA ARG A 178 13.50 26.81 19.02
C ARG A 178 14.81 26.29 18.44
N LEU A 179 15.00 26.43 17.13
CA LEU A 179 16.23 26.02 16.46
C LEU A 179 17.42 26.84 16.94
N ARG A 180 17.23 28.16 17.19
CA ARG A 180 18.27 29.06 17.66
C ARG A 180 18.81 28.68 19.04
N ILE A 181 17.93 28.21 19.94
CA ILE A 181 18.30 27.92 21.35
C ILE A 181 18.65 26.42 21.55
N THR A 182 18.42 25.54 20.57
CA THR A 182 18.70 24.13 20.69
C THR A 182 20.14 23.81 20.30
N ASN A 183 20.89 23.18 21.21
CA ASN A 183 22.29 22.77 20.98
C ASN A 183 22.44 21.28 20.62
N ASP A 184 21.46 20.45 20.97
CA ASP A 184 21.47 19.03 20.66
C ASP A 184 21.34 18.80 19.15
N ARG A 185 22.29 18.03 18.58
CA ARG A 185 22.39 17.79 17.14
C ARG A 185 21.15 17.12 16.56
N TYR A 186 20.60 16.10 17.25
CA TYR A 186 19.45 15.34 16.75
C TYR A 186 18.18 16.19 16.81
N MET A 187 18.02 16.96 17.87
CA MET A 187 16.88 17.87 18.00
C MET A 187 16.96 19.01 16.98
N ARG A 188 18.14 19.54 16.69
CA ARG A 188 18.35 20.52 15.61
C ARG A 188 17.90 19.98 14.27
N GLU A 189 18.38 18.80 13.88
CA GLU A 189 17.99 18.17 12.61
C GLU A 189 16.47 17.97 12.51
N ARG A 190 15.82 17.57 13.60
CA ARG A 190 14.35 17.45 13.65
C ARG A 190 13.65 18.79 13.48
N LEU A 191 14.12 19.84 14.12
CA LEU A 191 13.56 21.19 14.00
C LEU A 191 13.77 21.75 12.59
N GLU A 192 14.93 21.54 11.99
CA GLU A 192 15.22 21.92 10.60
C GLU A 192 14.25 21.25 9.63
N ARG A 193 14.00 19.94 9.77
CA ARG A 193 13.01 19.23 8.97
C ARG A 193 11.59 19.76 9.18
N ARG A 194 11.18 20.06 10.43
CA ARG A 194 9.88 20.68 10.72
C ARG A 194 9.75 22.05 10.09
N LEU A 195 10.81 22.84 10.15
CA LEU A 195 10.84 24.17 9.53
C LEU A 195 10.72 24.08 7.99
N MET A 196 11.41 23.14 7.37
CA MET A 196 11.26 22.86 5.94
C MET A 196 9.82 22.50 5.59
N VAL A 197 9.21 21.57 6.34
CA VAL A 197 7.81 21.15 6.14
C VAL A 197 6.87 22.36 6.34
N ARG A 198 7.09 23.17 7.39
CA ARG A 198 6.26 24.35 7.64
C ARG A 198 6.31 25.36 6.50
N ARG A 199 7.49 25.57 5.93
CA ARG A 199 7.67 26.44 4.76
C ARG A 199 6.99 25.88 3.50
N ASP A 200 7.03 24.56 3.32
CA ASP A 200 6.37 23.89 2.18
C ASP A 200 4.83 23.94 2.28
N VAL A 201 4.27 23.69 3.48
CA VAL A 201 2.82 23.71 3.68
C VAL A 201 2.26 25.15 3.84
N GLY A 202 3.09 26.14 4.15
CA GLY A 202 2.68 27.54 4.35
C GLY A 202 1.81 27.75 5.60
N GLU A 203 1.13 28.88 5.69
CA GLU A 203 0.29 29.28 6.85
C GLU A 203 -1.16 28.75 6.77
N GLY A 204 -1.48 27.93 5.77
CA GLY A 204 -2.81 27.30 5.59
C GLY A 204 -3.17 26.38 6.76
N LYS A 205 -4.46 26.14 6.94
CA LYS A 205 -5.00 25.19 7.92
C LYS A 205 -5.35 23.83 7.34
N SER A 206 -5.25 23.68 6.03
CA SER A 206 -5.56 22.46 5.27
C SER A 206 -4.82 22.47 3.94
N ARG A 207 -4.87 21.36 3.24
CA ARG A 207 -4.41 21.24 1.85
C ARG A 207 -5.24 20.26 1.06
N PRO A 208 -5.40 20.48 -0.26
CA PRO A 208 -5.98 19.46 -1.15
C PRO A 208 -5.00 18.30 -1.34
N VAL A 209 -5.49 17.08 -1.11
CA VAL A 209 -4.77 15.83 -1.37
C VAL A 209 -5.48 15.11 -2.51
N ARG A 210 -4.75 14.85 -3.60
CA ARG A 210 -5.29 14.31 -4.83
C ARG A 210 -4.95 12.83 -4.97
N MET A 211 -5.99 11.99 -4.91
CA MET A 211 -5.91 10.57 -5.22
C MET A 211 -5.99 10.37 -6.75
N THR A 212 -5.21 9.45 -7.28
CA THR A 212 -5.28 9.05 -8.69
C THR A 212 -5.99 7.71 -8.80
N LEU A 213 -7.02 7.63 -9.63
CA LEU A 213 -7.91 6.48 -9.72
C LEU A 213 -7.90 5.94 -11.14
N TRP A 214 -7.67 4.63 -11.27
CA TRP A 214 -7.77 3.93 -12.56
C TRP A 214 -8.71 2.75 -12.45
N GLN A 215 -9.47 2.53 -13.48
CA GLN A 215 -10.13 1.27 -13.75
C GLN A 215 -9.50 0.65 -14.99
N ILE A 216 -8.98 -0.56 -14.84
CA ILE A 216 -8.35 -1.35 -15.92
C ILE A 216 -9.09 -2.67 -15.98
N GLY A 217 -10.01 -2.81 -16.93
CA GLY A 217 -10.96 -3.92 -16.93
C GLY A 217 -11.77 -3.93 -15.63
N ASP A 218 -11.72 -5.07 -14.92
CA ASP A 218 -12.39 -5.25 -13.62
C ASP A 218 -11.52 -4.85 -12.43
N ALA A 219 -10.27 -4.46 -12.64
CA ALA A 219 -9.37 -4.01 -11.58
C ALA A 219 -9.50 -2.51 -11.32
N ILE A 220 -9.36 -2.12 -10.06
CA ILE A 220 -9.32 -0.74 -9.58
C ILE A 220 -7.95 -0.48 -8.96
N LEU A 221 -7.25 0.57 -9.42
CA LEU A 221 -6.00 1.02 -8.85
C LEU A 221 -6.22 2.41 -8.23
N ILE A 222 -5.79 2.58 -6.99
CA ILE A 222 -5.95 3.80 -6.19
C ILE A 222 -4.56 4.28 -5.76
N GLY A 223 -4.06 5.33 -6.37
CA GLY A 223 -2.78 5.95 -6.02
C GLY A 223 -2.95 7.07 -5.00
N ALA A 224 -2.33 6.93 -3.84
CA ALA A 224 -2.30 7.90 -2.76
C ALA A 224 -0.96 8.62 -2.70
N PRO A 225 -0.90 9.96 -2.65
CA PRO A 225 0.33 10.71 -2.40
C PRO A 225 0.66 10.75 -0.90
N ALA A 226 0.55 9.62 -0.22
CA ALA A 226 0.68 9.50 1.24
C ALA A 226 1.22 8.13 1.64
N GLU A 227 1.62 8.02 2.89
CA GLU A 227 1.88 6.75 3.57
C GLU A 227 0.65 6.35 4.38
N ALA A 228 -0.41 5.92 3.67
CA ALA A 228 -1.66 5.51 4.31
C ALA A 228 -1.49 4.17 5.04
N TYR A 229 -2.19 3.99 6.15
CA TYR A 229 -2.28 2.74 6.90
C TYR A 229 -3.02 1.65 6.10
N CYS A 230 -2.77 0.38 6.40
CA CYS A 230 -3.40 -0.76 5.72
C CYS A 230 -4.94 -0.75 5.83
N HIS A 231 -5.49 -0.05 6.81
CA HIS A 231 -6.93 0.21 6.96
C HIS A 231 -7.53 0.78 5.66
N PHE A 232 -6.82 1.68 4.97
CA PHE A 232 -7.29 2.25 3.71
C PHE A 232 -7.61 1.16 2.67
N GLN A 233 -6.66 0.29 2.36
CA GLN A 233 -6.89 -0.74 1.34
C GLN A 233 -7.88 -1.82 1.77
N LYS A 234 -7.95 -2.15 3.07
CA LYS A 234 -8.96 -3.07 3.60
C LYS A 234 -10.37 -2.52 3.40
N GLU A 235 -10.59 -1.23 3.73
CA GLU A 235 -11.88 -0.57 3.54
C GLU A 235 -12.25 -0.44 2.06
N MET A 236 -11.31 -0.09 1.19
CA MET A 236 -11.60 0.00 -0.24
C MET A 236 -11.99 -1.36 -0.82
N ARG A 237 -11.31 -2.46 -0.46
CA ARG A 237 -11.71 -3.82 -0.87
C ARG A 237 -13.08 -4.22 -0.34
N ARG A 238 -13.40 -3.87 0.91
CA ARG A 238 -14.71 -4.13 1.52
C ARG A 238 -15.85 -3.39 0.80
N ARG A 239 -15.58 -2.17 0.32
CA ARG A 239 -16.59 -1.32 -0.36
C ARG A 239 -16.80 -1.70 -1.83
N PHE A 240 -15.86 -2.39 -2.45
CA PHE A 240 -15.93 -2.87 -3.84
C PHE A 240 -15.75 -4.40 -3.90
N PRO A 241 -16.70 -5.18 -3.34
CA PRO A 241 -16.60 -6.63 -3.31
C PRO A 241 -16.63 -7.20 -4.74
N GLY A 242 -15.84 -8.25 -4.98
CA GLY A 242 -15.73 -8.87 -6.30
C GLY A 242 -14.81 -8.15 -7.28
N ARG A 243 -14.23 -7.00 -6.91
CA ARG A 243 -13.24 -6.27 -7.71
C ARG A 243 -11.83 -6.50 -7.17
N ALA A 244 -10.84 -6.54 -8.04
CA ALA A 244 -9.43 -6.50 -7.66
C ALA A 244 -9.05 -5.03 -7.35
N VAL A 245 -9.01 -4.66 -6.06
CA VAL A 245 -8.68 -3.29 -5.64
C VAL A 245 -7.25 -3.24 -5.11
N MET A 246 -6.38 -2.57 -5.85
CA MET A 246 -4.98 -2.31 -5.50
C MET A 246 -4.84 -0.86 -5.03
N VAL A 247 -4.45 -0.67 -3.79
CA VAL A 247 -4.08 0.65 -3.26
C VAL A 247 -2.56 0.80 -3.35
N LEU A 248 -2.09 1.97 -3.75
CA LEU A 248 -0.68 2.29 -3.92
C LEU A 248 -0.35 3.53 -3.09
N ASN A 249 0.64 3.42 -2.21
CA ASN A 249 1.19 4.55 -1.47
C ASN A 249 2.24 5.31 -2.29
N ILE A 250 2.43 6.56 -1.95
CA ILE A 250 3.49 7.46 -2.47
C ILE A 250 3.41 7.63 -4.00
N VAL A 251 2.19 7.77 -4.50
CA VAL A 251 1.94 8.05 -5.92
C VAL A 251 1.81 9.56 -6.14
N ASN A 252 2.66 10.11 -7.01
CA ASN A 252 2.67 11.54 -7.37
C ASN A 252 2.95 12.49 -6.19
N GLY A 253 3.70 12.04 -5.19
CA GLY A 253 4.11 12.83 -4.05
C GLY A 253 3.99 12.08 -2.73
N ASN A 254 4.37 12.73 -1.62
CA ASN A 254 4.22 12.21 -0.27
C ASN A 254 3.85 13.35 0.68
N VAL A 255 2.66 13.29 1.23
CA VAL A 255 2.16 14.25 2.24
C VAL A 255 2.34 13.72 3.67
N GLY A 256 3.03 12.60 3.85
CA GLY A 256 3.23 11.94 5.14
C GLY A 256 2.14 10.90 5.45
N TYR A 257 2.06 10.55 6.74
CA TYR A 257 1.18 9.47 7.19
C TYR A 257 -0.30 9.88 7.24
N LEU A 258 -1.15 8.94 6.80
CA LEU A 258 -2.59 8.98 7.01
C LEU A 258 -3.00 7.75 7.82
N ALA A 259 -3.29 7.96 9.10
CA ALA A 259 -3.68 6.93 10.05
C ALA A 259 -5.18 7.00 10.38
N PRO A 260 -5.81 5.88 10.80
CA PRO A 260 -7.17 5.88 11.33
C PRO A 260 -7.32 6.81 12.53
N ALA A 261 -8.52 7.37 12.71
CA ALA A 261 -8.78 8.36 13.75
C ALA A 261 -8.48 7.85 15.16
N ASP A 262 -8.80 6.59 15.45
CA ASP A 262 -8.55 5.93 16.75
C ASP A 262 -7.06 5.73 17.07
N THR A 263 -6.20 5.74 16.06
CA THR A 263 -4.75 5.66 16.25
C THR A 263 -4.19 6.90 16.96
N TYR A 264 -4.87 8.04 16.83
CA TYR A 264 -4.46 9.30 17.46
C TYR A 264 -4.61 9.31 18.99
N ASP A 265 -5.33 8.34 19.56
CA ASP A 265 -5.36 8.09 21.01
C ASP A 265 -4.00 7.59 21.53
N LYS A 266 -3.05 7.28 20.61
CA LYS A 266 -1.68 6.85 20.90
C LYS A 266 -0.66 7.87 20.37
N PRO A 267 -0.60 9.08 20.95
CA PRO A 267 0.18 10.20 20.40
C PRO A 267 1.70 9.95 20.41
N GLY A 268 2.14 8.92 21.11
CA GLY A 268 3.53 8.48 21.16
C GLY A 268 4.01 7.72 19.93
N LEU A 269 3.11 7.20 19.09
CA LEU A 269 3.48 6.48 17.87
C LEU A 269 4.21 7.40 16.89
N TYR A 270 5.23 6.85 16.24
CA TYR A 270 6.07 7.59 15.30
C TYR A 270 5.26 8.27 14.20
N GLN A 271 4.36 7.53 13.56
CA GLN A 271 3.54 8.00 12.46
C GLN A 271 2.62 9.16 12.88
N ILE A 272 2.07 9.09 14.11
CA ILE A 272 1.22 10.14 14.65
C ILE A 272 2.03 11.39 15.00
N LYS A 273 3.23 11.21 15.59
CA LYS A 273 4.14 12.33 15.90
C LYS A 273 4.57 13.15 14.70
N ILE A 274 4.61 12.54 13.52
CA ILE A 274 5.06 13.21 12.30
C ILE A 274 3.95 13.45 11.28
N SER A 275 2.73 12.96 11.54
CA SER A 275 1.56 13.26 10.71
C SER A 275 1.25 14.76 10.77
N LEU A 276 0.92 15.31 9.62
CA LEU A 276 0.51 16.72 9.50
C LEU A 276 -1.01 16.89 9.66
N PHE A 277 -1.78 15.79 9.65
CA PHE A 277 -3.23 15.83 9.51
C PHE A 277 -3.96 15.49 10.80
N LYS A 278 -5.14 16.06 10.96
CA LYS A 278 -6.05 15.78 12.08
C LYS A 278 -6.62 14.36 12.01
N PRO A 279 -7.05 13.79 13.17
CA PRO A 279 -7.85 12.57 13.17
C PRO A 279 -9.06 12.69 12.24
N GLY A 280 -9.41 11.59 11.55
CA GLY A 280 -10.53 11.55 10.60
C GLY A 280 -10.16 11.85 9.15
N CYS A 281 -8.96 12.34 8.87
CA CYS A 281 -8.53 12.64 7.51
C CYS A 281 -8.44 11.39 6.62
N LEU A 282 -8.02 10.23 7.15
CA LEU A 282 -8.02 8.98 6.40
C LEU A 282 -9.44 8.54 6.03
N GLU A 283 -10.36 8.60 6.98
CA GLU A 283 -11.77 8.26 6.79
C GLU A 283 -12.42 9.15 5.72
N GLN A 284 -12.09 10.43 5.72
CA GLN A 284 -12.55 11.37 4.69
C GLN A 284 -12.01 11.00 3.30
N VAL A 285 -10.72 10.66 3.20
CA VAL A 285 -10.11 10.18 1.94
C VAL A 285 -10.81 8.91 1.45
N ILE A 286 -11.09 7.95 2.35
CA ILE A 286 -11.81 6.72 2.02
C ILE A 286 -13.19 7.04 1.45
N GLU A 287 -13.93 7.94 2.07
CA GLU A 287 -15.27 8.30 1.63
C GLU A 287 -15.26 9.00 0.27
N ASP A 288 -14.45 10.04 0.11
CA ASP A 288 -14.37 10.81 -1.14
C ASP A 288 -13.88 9.93 -2.31
N THR A 289 -12.89 9.05 -2.05
CA THR A 289 -12.41 8.08 -3.05
C THR A 289 -13.52 7.09 -3.43
N THR A 290 -14.30 6.62 -2.46
CA THR A 290 -15.42 5.73 -2.70
C THR A 290 -16.48 6.39 -3.59
N GLN A 291 -16.84 7.64 -3.31
CA GLN A 291 -17.82 8.39 -4.10
C GLN A 291 -17.33 8.62 -5.53
N ALA A 292 -16.06 8.97 -5.70
CA ALA A 292 -15.47 9.17 -7.02
C ALA A 292 -15.47 7.87 -7.85
N LEU A 293 -15.15 6.73 -7.25
CA LEU A 293 -15.17 5.42 -7.93
C LEU A 293 -16.58 4.98 -8.30
N LYS A 294 -17.57 5.14 -7.41
CA LYS A 294 -18.99 4.85 -7.72
C LYS A 294 -19.52 5.70 -8.86
N LYS A 295 -19.13 6.99 -8.89
CA LYS A 295 -19.49 7.86 -10.02
C LYS A 295 -18.85 7.37 -11.32
N LEU A 296 -17.59 6.93 -11.27
CA LEU A 296 -16.90 6.39 -12.44
C LEU A 296 -17.61 5.15 -12.98
N GLU A 297 -18.01 4.21 -12.12
CA GLU A 297 -18.75 3.01 -12.51
C GLU A 297 -20.13 3.34 -13.12
N SER A 298 -20.83 4.35 -12.59
CA SER A 298 -22.16 4.74 -13.12
C SER A 298 -22.13 5.37 -14.52
N VAL A 299 -20.95 5.84 -14.98
CA VAL A 299 -20.78 6.48 -16.30
C VAL A 299 -20.33 5.47 -17.36
N HIS A 300 -19.65 4.38 -16.93
CA HIS A 300 -18.98 3.44 -17.84
C HIS A 300 -19.42 1.98 -17.65
N GLY A 301 -20.28 1.66 -16.68
CA GLY A 301 -20.96 0.37 -16.49
C GLY A 301 -22.35 0.43 -17.09
#